data_0037e602f1bdb4be19fa756835bf1bec
#
_entry.id   0037e602f1bdb4be19fa756835bf1bec
#
_cell.length_a   1.000
_cell.length_b   1.000
_cell.length_c   1.000
_cell.angle_alpha   90.00
_cell.angle_beta   90.00
_cell.angle_gamma   90.00
#
_symmetry.space_group_name_H-M   'P 1'
#
loop_
_entity.id
_entity.type
_entity.pdbx_description
1 polymer ?
#
loop_
_entity_poly.entity_id
_entity_poly.type
_entity_poly.pdbx_seq_one_letter_code
_entity_poly.pdbx_strand_id
1 'polypeptide(L)'
;MKVGCPKEIKPQEFRVGLTPAAVNELVRRGHSVTVETNAGQGAGFVDSDYEKEGADIVGSAKEVFDKADMIVKVKEPQAIERKMLKSGHLLFTYLHLAPDPEQTHDLIDSGCTAIAYETVTDLNGGLPLLAPMSEVAGRLAPQMGAWTLQKANGGRGVLLGGVPGVAPAKVLVLGGGVVGTNAARVAAGMGADVTVLDKSLSRLRYIDDVFGHLFKNGYASQKATAELASQADLIIGAVLVAGAEAPKLISKEQLSTLQSGTALVDVAIDQGGCFETSRATTHADPIYEIDGIMHYCVANMPGAVARTSTLALGNATLPFIISLADKGWIKACSDNPHLFNGLNVHDGKLTYSAVGEALGIETAKPDHKALSVLH
;
A
#
# COMPACT_ATOMS: atom_id res chain seq x y z
N MET A 1 19.46 -18.32 8.83
CA MET A 1 18.67 -17.35 9.64
C MET A 1 17.36 -18.00 10.06
N LYS A 2 16.83 -17.61 11.20
CA LYS A 2 15.49 -18.00 11.67
C LYS A 2 14.51 -16.89 11.29
N VAL A 3 13.54 -17.20 10.44
CA VAL A 3 12.55 -16.25 9.92
C VAL A 3 11.21 -16.52 10.58
N GLY A 4 10.59 -15.48 11.14
CA GLY A 4 9.30 -15.55 11.81
C GLY A 4 8.22 -14.78 11.06
N CYS A 5 7.03 -15.36 10.95
CA CYS A 5 5.85 -14.72 10.39
C CYS A 5 4.68 -14.82 11.38
N PRO A 6 4.42 -13.78 12.20
CA PRO A 6 3.26 -13.74 13.06
C PRO A 6 1.99 -13.50 12.25
N LYS A 7 0.86 -13.82 12.85
CA LYS A 7 -0.47 -13.44 12.36
C LYS A 7 -0.66 -11.92 12.50
N GLU A 8 -1.23 -11.28 11.49
CA GLU A 8 -1.61 -9.88 11.59
C GLU A 8 -2.79 -9.70 12.56
N ILE A 9 -2.64 -8.73 13.46
CA ILE A 9 -3.65 -8.45 14.50
C ILE A 9 -4.31 -7.08 14.37
N LYS A 10 -3.87 -6.27 13.39
CA LYS A 10 -4.54 -5.01 13.07
C LYS A 10 -5.96 -5.30 12.58
N PRO A 11 -7.00 -4.57 13.07
CA PRO A 11 -8.37 -4.79 12.63
C PRO A 11 -8.52 -4.79 11.11
N GLN A 12 -9.23 -5.79 10.58
CA GLN A 12 -9.48 -5.98 9.14
C GLN A 12 -8.22 -6.18 8.28
N GLU A 13 -7.09 -6.60 8.89
CA GLU A 13 -5.92 -7.05 8.16
C GLU A 13 -5.94 -8.58 8.06
N PHE A 14 -6.10 -9.07 6.83
CA PHE A 14 -6.22 -10.48 6.51
C PHE A 14 -5.06 -11.00 5.66
N ARG A 15 -4.11 -10.12 5.30
CA ARG A 15 -2.89 -10.50 4.56
C ARG A 15 -1.90 -11.19 5.50
N VAL A 16 -0.87 -11.81 4.94
CA VAL A 16 0.21 -12.47 5.68
C VAL A 16 1.56 -12.13 5.05
N GLY A 17 2.60 -11.98 5.87
CA GLY A 17 3.94 -11.57 5.43
C GLY A 17 4.67 -12.61 4.57
N LEU A 18 4.40 -13.90 4.78
CA LEU A 18 4.99 -15.00 4.01
C LEU A 18 3.88 -15.90 3.44
N THR A 19 4.01 -16.25 2.17
CA THR A 19 3.21 -17.31 1.54
C THR A 19 3.87 -18.67 1.74
N PRO A 20 3.14 -19.81 1.60
CA PRO A 20 3.76 -21.14 1.59
C PRO A 20 4.89 -21.26 0.57
N ALA A 21 4.74 -20.68 -0.63
CA ALA A 21 5.80 -20.66 -1.65
C ALA A 21 7.07 -19.91 -1.18
N ALA A 22 6.91 -18.81 -0.46
CA ALA A 22 8.05 -18.08 0.12
C ALA A 22 8.74 -18.90 1.22
N VAL A 23 7.98 -19.65 2.01
CA VAL A 23 8.52 -20.60 3.00
C VAL A 23 9.37 -21.66 2.32
N ASN A 24 8.86 -22.28 1.24
CA ASN A 24 9.61 -23.27 0.46
C ASN A 24 10.98 -22.74 0.00
N GLU A 25 11.00 -21.53 -0.56
CA GLU A 25 12.24 -20.90 -1.02
C GLU A 25 13.26 -20.65 0.11
N LEU A 26 12.79 -20.26 1.29
CA LEU A 26 13.63 -20.02 2.46
C LEU A 26 14.18 -21.35 3.03
N VAL A 27 13.32 -22.36 3.18
CA VAL A 27 13.69 -23.69 3.71
C VAL A 27 14.69 -24.39 2.79
N ARG A 28 14.49 -24.33 1.47
CA ARG A 28 15.44 -24.90 0.48
C ARG A 28 16.82 -24.23 0.52
N ARG A 29 16.92 -23.01 1.04
CA ARG A 29 18.18 -22.29 1.25
C ARG A 29 18.80 -22.55 2.64
N GLY A 30 18.19 -23.43 3.44
CA GLY A 30 18.68 -23.81 4.76
C GLY A 30 18.28 -22.87 5.89
N HIS A 31 17.28 -22.01 5.68
CA HIS A 31 16.70 -21.20 6.73
C HIS A 31 15.59 -21.96 7.45
N SER A 32 15.40 -21.70 8.74
CA SER A 32 14.23 -22.18 9.48
C SER A 32 13.15 -21.11 9.47
N VAL A 33 11.90 -21.54 9.25
CA VAL A 33 10.75 -20.64 9.18
C VAL A 33 9.73 -21.05 10.24
N THR A 34 9.32 -20.09 11.06
CA THR A 34 8.29 -20.26 12.09
C THR A 34 7.09 -19.37 11.73
N VAL A 35 5.90 -19.96 11.64
CA VAL A 35 4.67 -19.26 11.31
C VAL A 35 3.67 -19.43 12.45
N GLU A 36 2.99 -18.35 12.83
CA GLU A 36 1.91 -18.43 13.81
C GLU A 36 0.69 -19.13 13.22
N THR A 37 0.05 -19.99 14.01
CA THR A 37 -1.20 -20.69 13.61
C THR A 37 -2.23 -19.70 13.05
N ASN A 38 -2.89 -20.09 11.98
CA ASN A 38 -3.89 -19.28 11.27
C ASN A 38 -3.38 -17.95 10.69
N ALA A 39 -2.06 -17.72 10.60
CA ALA A 39 -1.54 -16.47 10.04
C ALA A 39 -1.96 -16.26 8.58
N GLY A 40 -1.98 -17.33 7.78
CA GLY A 40 -2.37 -17.27 6.35
C GLY A 40 -3.86 -17.42 6.08
N GLN A 41 -4.68 -17.72 7.08
CA GLN A 41 -6.10 -18.11 6.90
C GLN A 41 -6.90 -17.05 6.14
N GLY A 42 -6.72 -15.78 6.48
CA GLY A 42 -7.41 -14.66 5.81
C GLY A 42 -7.04 -14.49 4.33
N ALA A 43 -5.87 -14.96 3.93
CA ALA A 43 -5.41 -15.01 2.53
C ALA A 43 -5.69 -16.36 1.85
N GLY A 44 -6.35 -17.30 2.55
CA GLY A 44 -6.73 -18.61 2.05
C GLY A 44 -5.60 -19.62 2.06
N PHE A 45 -4.66 -19.52 3.01
CA PHE A 45 -3.61 -20.51 3.29
C PHE A 45 -3.83 -21.06 4.69
N VAL A 46 -3.94 -22.39 4.81
CA VAL A 46 -4.08 -23.07 6.10
C VAL A 46 -2.71 -23.53 6.63
N ASP A 47 -2.62 -23.82 7.91
CA ASP A 47 -1.36 -24.18 8.57
C ASP A 47 -0.66 -25.35 7.87
N SER A 48 -1.43 -26.36 7.44
CA SER A 48 -0.87 -27.50 6.71
C SER A 48 -0.23 -27.16 5.36
N ASP A 49 -0.57 -26.00 4.76
CA ASP A 49 0.11 -25.57 3.53
C ASP A 49 1.52 -25.08 3.84
N TYR A 50 1.72 -24.45 4.99
CA TYR A 50 3.04 -24.02 5.48
C TYR A 50 3.89 -25.20 5.98
N GLU A 51 3.27 -26.16 6.71
CA GLU A 51 3.95 -27.37 7.19
C GLU A 51 4.49 -28.20 6.05
N LYS A 52 3.73 -28.37 4.96
CA LYS A 52 4.17 -29.08 3.75
C LYS A 52 5.42 -28.47 3.13
N GLU A 53 5.58 -27.15 3.27
CA GLU A 53 6.75 -26.41 2.74
C GLU A 53 7.89 -26.29 3.76
N GLY A 54 7.73 -26.91 4.95
CA GLY A 54 8.77 -27.04 5.96
C GLY A 54 8.79 -25.95 7.03
N ALA A 55 7.70 -25.20 7.21
CA ALA A 55 7.56 -24.28 8.33
C ALA A 55 7.22 -25.02 9.63
N ASP A 56 7.69 -24.47 10.74
CA ASP A 56 7.27 -24.82 12.10
C ASP A 56 6.06 -23.96 12.49
N ILE A 57 4.91 -24.56 12.78
CA ILE A 57 3.71 -23.85 13.22
C ILE A 57 3.73 -23.73 14.75
N VAL A 58 3.50 -22.52 15.24
CA VAL A 58 3.46 -22.21 16.68
C VAL A 58 2.16 -21.55 17.08
N GLY A 59 1.81 -21.64 18.35
CA GLY A 59 0.50 -21.26 18.88
C GLY A 59 0.30 -19.76 19.09
N SER A 60 1.38 -18.95 19.08
CA SER A 60 1.31 -17.54 19.43
C SER A 60 2.37 -16.68 18.75
N ALA A 61 2.07 -15.38 18.60
CA ALA A 61 3.04 -14.39 18.14
C ALA A 61 4.29 -14.38 19.04
N LYS A 62 4.11 -14.51 20.37
CA LYS A 62 5.23 -14.55 21.31
C LYS A 62 6.24 -15.63 20.95
N GLU A 63 5.79 -16.83 20.63
CA GLU A 63 6.68 -17.93 20.22
C GLU A 63 7.40 -17.62 18.91
N VAL A 64 6.74 -16.93 17.96
CA VAL A 64 7.37 -16.47 16.72
C VAL A 64 8.50 -15.49 17.04
N PHE A 65 8.22 -14.44 17.84
CA PHE A 65 9.23 -13.42 18.20
C PHE A 65 10.38 -14.00 19.04
N ASP A 66 10.11 -14.96 19.92
CA ASP A 66 11.16 -15.59 20.74
C ASP A 66 12.13 -16.44 19.92
N LYS A 67 11.62 -17.11 18.86
CA LYS A 67 12.39 -18.05 18.02
C LYS A 67 13.12 -17.37 16.86
N ALA A 68 12.61 -16.26 16.35
CA ALA A 68 13.08 -15.65 15.10
C ALA A 68 14.25 -14.67 15.29
N ASP A 69 15.08 -14.57 14.26
CA ASP A 69 16.06 -13.49 14.08
C ASP A 69 15.46 -12.37 13.22
N MET A 70 14.68 -12.74 12.19
CA MET A 70 13.98 -11.80 11.30
C MET A 70 12.47 -12.00 11.39
N ILE A 71 11.75 -10.93 11.66
CA ILE A 71 10.27 -10.88 11.68
C ILE A 71 9.78 -10.28 10.38
N VAL A 72 8.97 -11.02 9.63
CA VAL A 72 8.35 -10.57 8.38
C VAL A 72 6.86 -10.40 8.59
N LYS A 73 6.37 -9.19 8.38
CA LYS A 73 4.96 -8.81 8.51
C LYS A 73 4.46 -8.06 7.28
N VAL A 74 3.18 -7.76 7.24
CA VAL A 74 2.58 -6.84 6.28
C VAL A 74 2.44 -5.46 6.89
N LYS A 75 1.78 -5.35 8.04
CA LYS A 75 1.52 -4.07 8.71
C LYS A 75 2.50 -3.81 9.85
N GLU A 76 2.54 -2.55 10.23
CA GLU A 76 3.30 -2.07 11.39
C GLU A 76 2.97 -2.90 12.65
N PRO A 77 3.97 -3.19 13.49
CA PRO A 77 3.77 -3.95 14.70
C PRO A 77 2.87 -3.16 15.67
N GLN A 78 1.81 -3.80 16.14
CA GLN A 78 0.89 -3.21 17.10
C GLN A 78 1.52 -3.14 18.50
N ALA A 79 0.98 -2.34 19.42
CA ALA A 79 1.58 -2.07 20.74
C ALA A 79 1.99 -3.34 21.52
N ILE A 80 1.22 -4.41 21.42
CA ILE A 80 1.55 -5.69 22.06
C ILE A 80 2.75 -6.38 21.38
N GLU A 81 2.88 -6.24 20.06
CA GLU A 81 3.98 -6.83 19.28
C GLU A 81 5.27 -6.02 19.48
N ARG A 82 5.18 -4.67 19.56
CA ARG A 82 6.34 -3.81 19.82
C ARG A 82 7.07 -4.18 21.11
N LYS A 83 6.32 -4.60 22.14
CA LYS A 83 6.88 -5.07 23.43
C LYS A 83 7.64 -6.40 23.33
N MET A 84 7.47 -7.15 22.25
CA MET A 84 8.19 -8.41 21.99
C MET A 84 9.47 -8.19 21.18
N LEU A 85 9.63 -7.00 20.58
CA LEU A 85 10.84 -6.65 19.85
C LEU A 85 12.01 -6.44 20.81
N LYS A 86 13.21 -6.77 20.36
CA LYS A 86 14.46 -6.65 21.11
C LYS A 86 15.65 -6.36 20.21
N SER A 87 16.74 -5.90 20.79
CA SER A 87 18.04 -5.83 20.12
C SER A 87 18.38 -7.20 19.49
N GLY A 88 18.82 -7.20 18.25
CA GLY A 88 19.09 -8.41 17.46
C GLY A 88 17.93 -8.85 16.57
N HIS A 89 16.71 -8.39 16.77
CA HIS A 89 15.64 -8.61 15.80
C HIS A 89 15.82 -7.73 14.56
N LEU A 90 15.64 -8.32 13.39
CA LEU A 90 15.42 -7.64 12.13
C LEU A 90 13.92 -7.63 11.84
N LEU A 91 13.30 -6.45 11.79
CA LEU A 91 11.89 -6.28 11.41
C LEU A 91 11.82 -5.81 9.95
N PHE A 92 11.07 -6.53 9.12
CA PHE A 92 10.87 -6.21 7.69
C PHE A 92 9.37 -6.17 7.39
N THR A 93 8.81 -4.98 7.22
CA THR A 93 7.35 -4.72 7.12
C THR A 93 7.08 -3.30 6.65
N TYR A 94 5.82 -2.93 6.38
CA TYR A 94 5.40 -1.52 6.37
C TYR A 94 5.45 -0.96 7.79
N LEU A 95 5.94 0.27 7.94
CA LEU A 95 6.07 0.93 9.25
C LEU A 95 5.19 2.17 9.38
N HIS A 96 5.18 3.06 8.39
CA HIS A 96 4.45 4.34 8.42
C HIS A 96 4.72 5.16 9.69
N LEU A 97 6.00 5.42 10.00
CA LEU A 97 6.43 5.97 11.29
C LEU A 97 6.02 7.43 11.53
N ALA A 98 6.01 8.26 10.47
CA ALA A 98 5.75 9.70 10.62
C ALA A 98 4.39 10.04 11.28
N PRO A 99 3.27 9.35 10.97
CA PRO A 99 1.98 9.59 11.63
C PRO A 99 1.83 8.88 12.99
N ASP A 100 2.80 8.06 13.43
CA ASP A 100 2.72 7.29 14.68
C ASP A 100 3.98 7.50 15.55
N PRO A 101 4.04 8.59 16.33
CA PRO A 101 5.16 8.86 17.22
C PRO A 101 5.39 7.78 18.28
N GLU A 102 4.31 7.18 18.82
CA GLU A 102 4.41 6.14 19.85
C GLU A 102 5.13 4.90 19.29
N GLN A 103 4.71 4.43 18.10
CA GLN A 103 5.39 3.33 17.42
C GLN A 103 6.86 3.65 17.15
N THR A 104 7.16 4.88 16.72
CA THR A 104 8.52 5.29 16.41
C THR A 104 9.41 5.20 17.65
N HIS A 105 8.95 5.71 18.79
CA HIS A 105 9.69 5.61 20.06
C HIS A 105 9.82 4.16 20.52
N ASP A 106 8.75 3.35 20.49
CA ASP A 106 8.83 1.95 20.89
C ASP A 106 9.85 1.16 20.05
N LEU A 107 9.94 1.43 18.73
CA LEU A 107 10.94 0.80 17.86
C LEU A 107 12.36 1.24 18.19
N ILE A 108 12.57 2.52 18.47
CA ILE A 108 13.86 3.06 18.91
C ILE A 108 14.28 2.38 20.23
N ASP A 109 13.38 2.36 21.22
CA ASP A 109 13.63 1.82 22.55
C ASP A 109 13.89 0.30 22.54
N SER A 110 13.29 -0.43 21.60
CA SER A 110 13.50 -1.87 21.45
C SER A 110 14.92 -2.23 21.01
N GLY A 111 15.66 -1.30 20.40
CA GLY A 111 16.98 -1.53 19.83
C GLY A 111 16.98 -2.44 18.59
N CYS A 112 15.82 -2.80 18.03
CA CYS A 112 15.73 -3.63 16.84
C CYS A 112 16.27 -2.91 15.59
N THR A 113 16.57 -3.69 14.55
CA THR A 113 16.80 -3.15 13.21
C THR A 113 15.50 -3.23 12.42
N ALA A 114 14.97 -2.10 11.98
CA ALA A 114 13.72 -2.06 11.23
C ALA A 114 13.92 -1.51 9.81
N ILE A 115 13.57 -2.31 8.83
CA ILE A 115 13.60 -1.97 7.40
C ILE A 115 12.16 -1.84 6.91
N ALA A 116 11.78 -0.64 6.48
CA ALA A 116 10.42 -0.32 6.03
C ALA A 116 10.25 -0.62 4.53
N TYR A 117 9.20 -1.33 4.18
CA TYR A 117 8.87 -1.62 2.78
C TYR A 117 8.70 -0.34 1.94
N GLU A 118 8.00 0.65 2.49
CA GLU A 118 7.64 1.88 1.81
C GLU A 118 8.81 2.84 1.53
N THR A 119 9.98 2.57 2.10
CA THR A 119 11.17 3.40 1.88
C THR A 119 12.28 2.68 1.10
N VAL A 120 12.10 1.38 0.76
CA VAL A 120 12.94 0.67 -0.21
C VAL A 120 12.70 1.27 -1.60
N THR A 121 13.78 1.65 -2.29
CA THR A 121 13.71 2.28 -3.62
C THR A 121 14.15 1.32 -4.74
N ASP A 122 14.06 1.76 -5.99
CA ASP A 122 14.66 1.14 -7.15
C ASP A 122 15.58 2.12 -7.92
N LEU A 123 16.22 1.63 -8.97
CA LEU A 123 17.14 2.42 -9.82
C LEU A 123 16.49 3.66 -10.46
N ASN A 124 15.17 3.67 -10.61
CA ASN A 124 14.41 4.76 -11.22
C ASN A 124 13.79 5.70 -10.17
N GLY A 125 14.10 5.50 -8.88
CA GLY A 125 13.48 6.24 -7.77
C GLY A 125 12.05 5.79 -7.44
N GLY A 126 11.61 4.64 -7.99
CA GLY A 126 10.34 4.02 -7.64
C GLY A 126 10.39 3.34 -6.28
N LEU A 127 9.22 2.91 -5.79
CA LEU A 127 9.02 2.22 -4.52
C LEU A 127 8.51 0.79 -4.78
N PRO A 128 9.41 -0.17 -5.07
CA PRO A 128 9.05 -1.48 -5.60
C PRO A 128 8.22 -2.34 -4.63
N LEU A 129 8.31 -2.09 -3.33
CA LEU A 129 7.54 -2.81 -2.33
C LEU A 129 6.19 -2.12 -2.00
N LEU A 130 6.02 -0.84 -2.37
CA LEU A 130 4.75 -0.13 -2.28
C LEU A 130 3.91 -0.30 -3.55
N ALA A 131 4.56 -0.40 -4.71
CA ALA A 131 3.89 -0.49 -6.02
C ALA A 131 2.83 -1.60 -6.10
N PRO A 132 3.03 -2.83 -5.60
CA PRO A 132 2.00 -3.88 -5.65
C PRO A 132 0.70 -3.50 -4.96
N MET A 133 0.78 -2.79 -3.81
CA MET A 133 -0.41 -2.33 -3.10
C MET A 133 -1.10 -1.18 -3.84
N SER A 134 -0.33 -0.30 -4.47
CA SER A 134 -0.86 0.75 -5.35
C SER A 134 -1.56 0.17 -6.58
N GLU A 135 -1.05 -0.92 -7.16
CA GLU A 135 -1.68 -1.64 -8.26
C GLU A 135 -3.00 -2.29 -7.83
N VAL A 136 -3.02 -2.95 -6.69
CA VAL A 136 -4.23 -3.58 -6.14
C VAL A 136 -5.28 -2.50 -5.83
N ALA A 137 -4.91 -1.43 -5.12
CA ALA A 137 -5.82 -0.34 -4.79
C ALA A 137 -6.40 0.31 -6.06
N GLY A 138 -5.55 0.59 -7.05
CA GLY A 138 -5.99 1.15 -8.33
C GLY A 138 -7.00 0.26 -9.03
N ARG A 139 -6.77 -1.06 -9.07
CA ARG A 139 -7.69 -2.01 -9.72
C ARG A 139 -8.98 -2.22 -8.93
N LEU A 140 -8.96 -2.05 -7.62
CA LEU A 140 -10.15 -2.14 -6.77
C LEU A 140 -11.02 -0.88 -6.85
N ALA A 141 -10.42 0.30 -7.04
CA ALA A 141 -11.13 1.58 -7.02
C ALA A 141 -12.33 1.65 -7.98
N PRO A 142 -12.25 1.25 -9.27
CA PRO A 142 -13.43 1.26 -10.15
C PRO A 142 -14.51 0.25 -9.75
N GLN A 143 -14.13 -0.87 -9.14
CA GLN A 143 -15.10 -1.87 -8.65
C GLN A 143 -15.92 -1.28 -7.50
N MET A 144 -15.24 -0.62 -6.55
CA MET A 144 -15.92 0.07 -5.44
C MET A 144 -16.71 1.28 -5.92
N GLY A 145 -16.19 2.01 -6.92
CA GLY A 145 -16.93 3.09 -7.58
C GLY A 145 -18.23 2.60 -8.24
N ALA A 146 -18.17 1.48 -8.97
CA ALA A 146 -19.34 0.86 -9.58
C ALA A 146 -20.39 0.42 -8.53
N TRP A 147 -19.92 -0.13 -7.41
CA TRP A 147 -20.78 -0.49 -6.30
C TRP A 147 -21.41 0.74 -5.64
N THR A 148 -20.63 1.79 -5.42
CA THR A 148 -21.11 3.06 -4.81
C THR A 148 -22.14 3.77 -5.70
N LEU A 149 -22.03 3.65 -7.03
CA LEU A 149 -22.98 4.23 -7.98
C LEU A 149 -24.38 3.58 -7.95
N GLN A 150 -24.56 2.44 -7.31
CA GLN A 150 -25.86 1.77 -7.21
C GLN A 150 -26.82 2.57 -6.32
N LYS A 151 -28.12 2.56 -6.68
CA LYS A 151 -29.16 3.30 -5.95
C LYS A 151 -29.27 2.89 -4.47
N ALA A 152 -29.07 1.61 -4.18
CA ALA A 152 -29.10 1.11 -2.80
C ALA A 152 -28.01 1.72 -1.91
N ASN A 153 -26.93 2.24 -2.51
CA ASN A 153 -25.79 2.86 -1.85
C ASN A 153 -25.81 4.40 -1.94
N GLY A 154 -26.95 5.00 -2.34
CA GLY A 154 -27.07 6.47 -2.50
C GLY A 154 -26.56 6.99 -3.85
N GLY A 155 -25.92 6.16 -4.67
CA GLY A 155 -25.40 6.55 -5.97
C GLY A 155 -26.50 6.91 -6.99
N ARG A 156 -26.07 7.47 -8.14
CA ARG A 156 -27.03 7.93 -9.16
C ARG A 156 -27.65 6.81 -10.00
N GLY A 157 -27.32 5.55 -9.79
CA GLY A 157 -27.91 4.39 -10.48
C GLY A 157 -27.39 4.22 -11.92
N VAL A 158 -26.12 4.49 -12.15
CA VAL A 158 -25.46 4.38 -13.46
C VAL A 158 -24.60 3.12 -13.49
N LEU A 159 -24.70 2.37 -14.60
CA LEU A 159 -23.87 1.20 -14.86
C LEU A 159 -22.61 1.65 -15.63
N LEU A 160 -21.42 1.25 -15.19
CA LEU A 160 -20.16 1.71 -15.78
C LEU A 160 -20.08 1.47 -17.30
N GLY A 161 -20.42 0.28 -17.76
CA GLY A 161 -20.35 -0.07 -19.18
C GLY A 161 -21.55 0.36 -20.01
N GLY A 162 -22.60 0.96 -19.43
CA GLY A 162 -23.86 1.18 -20.13
C GLY A 162 -24.51 -0.13 -20.62
N VAL A 163 -25.45 -0.03 -21.56
CA VAL A 163 -26.05 -1.16 -22.28
C VAL A 163 -26.39 -0.70 -23.71
N PRO A 164 -26.70 -1.59 -24.65
CA PRO A 164 -27.11 -1.17 -26.00
C PRO A 164 -28.21 -0.09 -25.97
N GLY A 165 -27.89 1.07 -26.56
CA GLY A 165 -28.79 2.25 -26.57
C GLY A 165 -28.60 3.19 -25.36
N VAL A 166 -27.79 2.85 -24.36
CA VAL A 166 -27.49 3.69 -23.22
C VAL A 166 -25.97 3.87 -23.11
N ALA A 167 -25.50 5.13 -23.09
CA ALA A 167 -24.08 5.45 -23.03
C ALA A 167 -23.43 4.91 -21.73
N PRO A 168 -22.14 4.58 -21.76
CA PRO A 168 -21.40 4.20 -20.56
C PRO A 168 -21.22 5.39 -19.61
N ALA A 169 -20.91 5.08 -18.35
CA ALA A 169 -20.56 6.07 -17.34
C ALA A 169 -19.27 6.80 -17.71
N LYS A 170 -19.21 8.08 -17.39
CA LYS A 170 -18.00 8.89 -17.47
C LYS A 170 -17.19 8.74 -16.20
N VAL A 171 -15.96 8.24 -16.33
CA VAL A 171 -15.02 8.06 -15.22
C VAL A 171 -13.85 9.01 -15.36
N LEU A 172 -13.66 9.86 -14.37
CA LEU A 172 -12.53 10.77 -14.27
C LEU A 172 -11.50 10.23 -13.28
N VAL A 173 -10.27 10.04 -13.72
CA VAL A 173 -9.16 9.62 -12.86
C VAL A 173 -8.20 10.80 -12.68
N LEU A 174 -8.00 11.23 -11.45
CA LEU A 174 -7.10 12.32 -11.10
C LEU A 174 -5.77 11.74 -10.62
N GLY A 175 -4.73 11.89 -11.46
CA GLY A 175 -3.40 11.30 -11.29
C GLY A 175 -3.18 10.07 -12.16
N GLY A 176 -2.17 10.12 -13.02
CA GLY A 176 -1.78 9.04 -13.94
C GLY A 176 -0.65 8.15 -13.43
N GLY A 177 -0.39 8.13 -12.11
CA GLY A 177 0.60 7.28 -11.46
C GLY A 177 0.25 5.79 -11.51
N VAL A 178 0.86 4.97 -10.65
CA VAL A 178 0.60 3.52 -10.58
C VAL A 178 -0.88 3.26 -10.27
N VAL A 179 -1.43 3.91 -9.25
CA VAL A 179 -2.85 3.79 -8.86
C VAL A 179 -3.78 4.16 -10.01
N GLY A 180 -3.62 5.39 -10.54
CA GLY A 180 -4.56 5.92 -11.54
C GLY A 180 -4.53 5.17 -12.86
N THR A 181 -3.34 4.75 -13.32
CA THR A 181 -3.24 3.94 -14.54
C THR A 181 -3.94 2.58 -14.38
N ASN A 182 -3.78 1.93 -13.22
CA ASN A 182 -4.47 0.67 -12.95
C ASN A 182 -5.98 0.87 -12.80
N ALA A 183 -6.42 1.98 -12.18
CA ALA A 183 -7.84 2.35 -12.09
C ALA A 183 -8.44 2.59 -13.49
N ALA A 184 -7.78 3.38 -14.32
CA ALA A 184 -8.24 3.67 -15.68
C ALA A 184 -8.36 2.40 -16.54
N ARG A 185 -7.37 1.50 -16.46
CA ARG A 185 -7.40 0.22 -17.19
C ARG A 185 -8.59 -0.65 -16.81
N VAL A 186 -8.86 -0.77 -15.50
CA VAL A 186 -10.00 -1.59 -15.03
C VAL A 186 -11.32 -0.92 -15.39
N ALA A 187 -11.47 0.40 -15.18
CA ALA A 187 -12.69 1.12 -15.56
C ALA A 187 -12.98 1.01 -17.06
N ALA A 188 -11.95 1.18 -17.91
CA ALA A 188 -12.09 0.97 -19.38
C ALA A 188 -12.42 -0.49 -19.72
N GLY A 189 -11.82 -1.46 -19.03
CA GLY A 189 -12.14 -2.88 -19.17
C GLY A 189 -13.58 -3.23 -18.76
N MET A 190 -14.20 -2.43 -17.88
CA MET A 190 -15.62 -2.52 -17.52
C MET A 190 -16.53 -1.77 -18.52
N GLY A 191 -15.97 -1.19 -19.57
CA GLY A 191 -16.69 -0.50 -20.64
C GLY A 191 -17.00 0.98 -20.38
N ALA A 192 -16.40 1.60 -19.36
CA ALA A 192 -16.62 3.01 -19.05
C ALA A 192 -15.92 3.95 -20.06
N ASP A 193 -16.45 5.18 -20.21
CA ASP A 193 -15.77 6.29 -20.90
C ASP A 193 -14.80 6.97 -19.92
N VAL A 194 -13.50 6.66 -20.04
CA VAL A 194 -12.49 7.04 -19.05
C VAL A 194 -11.61 8.16 -19.55
N THR A 195 -11.36 9.15 -18.68
CA THR A 195 -10.36 10.20 -18.89
C THR A 195 -9.42 10.27 -17.68
N VAL A 196 -8.10 10.27 -17.95
CA VAL A 196 -7.05 10.43 -16.94
C VAL A 196 -6.48 11.83 -17.02
N LEU A 197 -6.37 12.53 -15.91
CA LEU A 197 -5.68 13.82 -15.81
C LEU A 197 -4.39 13.70 -15.01
N ASP A 198 -3.29 14.25 -15.54
CA ASP A 198 -2.01 14.35 -14.83
C ASP A 198 -1.31 15.68 -15.17
N LYS A 199 -0.43 16.17 -14.28
CA LYS A 199 0.43 17.34 -14.52
C LYS A 199 1.73 17.00 -15.24
N SER A 200 2.16 15.75 -15.21
CA SER A 200 3.40 15.27 -15.82
C SER A 200 3.20 14.94 -17.31
N LEU A 201 3.73 15.78 -18.20
CA LEU A 201 3.68 15.50 -19.64
C LEU A 201 4.40 14.21 -20.02
N SER A 202 5.47 13.86 -19.32
CA SER A 202 6.15 12.57 -19.56
C SER A 202 5.25 11.40 -19.23
N ARG A 203 4.47 11.51 -18.13
CA ARG A 203 3.50 10.50 -17.75
C ARG A 203 2.33 10.41 -18.74
N LEU A 204 1.84 11.55 -19.19
CA LEU A 204 0.78 11.60 -20.23
C LEU A 204 1.23 10.97 -21.53
N ARG A 205 2.47 11.23 -22.00
CA ARG A 205 3.04 10.55 -23.20
C ARG A 205 3.08 9.04 -23.02
N TYR A 206 3.58 8.55 -21.88
CA TYR A 206 3.58 7.11 -21.58
C TYR A 206 2.16 6.52 -21.63
N ILE A 207 1.19 7.22 -21.03
CA ILE A 207 -0.23 6.79 -21.04
C ILE A 207 -0.77 6.75 -22.46
N ASP A 208 -0.47 7.75 -23.28
CA ASP A 208 -0.90 7.84 -24.67
C ASP A 208 -0.30 6.71 -25.51
N ASP A 209 1.00 6.51 -25.42
CA ASP A 209 1.72 5.48 -26.18
C ASP A 209 1.23 4.05 -25.86
N VAL A 210 0.95 3.78 -24.57
CA VAL A 210 0.62 2.43 -24.12
C VAL A 210 -0.89 2.17 -24.08
N PHE A 211 -1.70 3.16 -23.71
CA PHE A 211 -3.11 3.02 -23.38
C PHE A 211 -4.05 3.95 -24.15
N GLY A 212 -3.55 4.76 -25.07
CA GLY A 212 -4.36 5.76 -25.80
C GLY A 212 -5.53 5.18 -26.58
N HIS A 213 -5.50 3.88 -26.87
CA HIS A 213 -6.61 3.15 -27.51
C HIS A 213 -7.70 2.70 -26.50
N LEU A 214 -7.44 2.78 -25.20
CA LEU A 214 -8.36 2.32 -24.15
C LEU A 214 -9.04 3.48 -23.42
N PHE A 215 -8.34 4.59 -23.20
CA PHE A 215 -8.86 5.74 -22.48
C PHE A 215 -8.14 7.04 -22.86
N LYS A 216 -8.83 8.14 -22.66
CA LYS A 216 -8.36 9.50 -22.94
C LYS A 216 -7.41 9.98 -21.83
N ASN A 217 -6.53 10.91 -22.19
CA ASN A 217 -5.69 11.60 -21.21
C ASN A 217 -5.71 13.10 -21.44
N GLY A 218 -5.36 13.88 -20.42
CA GLY A 218 -5.31 15.33 -20.49
C GLY A 218 -4.45 15.95 -19.40
N TYR A 219 -4.05 17.21 -19.63
CA TYR A 219 -3.30 17.97 -18.62
C TYR A 219 -4.21 18.43 -17.48
N ALA A 220 -3.81 18.17 -16.24
CA ALA A 220 -4.55 18.49 -15.03
C ALA A 220 -4.50 19.99 -14.68
N SER A 221 -5.13 20.84 -15.48
CA SER A 221 -5.41 22.23 -15.10
C SER A 221 -6.64 22.31 -14.21
N GLN A 222 -6.77 23.37 -13.39
CA GLN A 222 -7.97 23.58 -12.58
C GLN A 222 -9.25 23.62 -13.42
N LYS A 223 -9.20 24.31 -14.57
CA LYS A 223 -10.33 24.42 -15.51
C LYS A 223 -10.72 23.04 -16.06
N ALA A 224 -9.76 22.30 -16.60
CA ALA A 224 -10.03 20.96 -17.16
C ALA A 224 -10.57 20.00 -16.09
N THR A 225 -10.02 20.05 -14.88
CA THR A 225 -10.50 19.23 -13.76
C THR A 225 -11.94 19.57 -13.41
N ALA A 226 -12.30 20.85 -13.29
CA ALA A 226 -13.66 21.26 -12.97
C ALA A 226 -14.66 20.90 -14.08
N GLU A 227 -14.32 21.13 -15.35
CA GLU A 227 -15.16 20.81 -16.50
C GLU A 227 -15.45 19.32 -16.62
N LEU A 228 -14.43 18.46 -16.44
CA LEU A 228 -14.61 17.02 -16.54
C LEU A 228 -15.27 16.44 -15.28
N ALA A 229 -14.98 16.99 -14.09
CA ALA A 229 -15.61 16.57 -12.85
C ALA A 229 -17.13 16.80 -12.87
N SER A 230 -17.59 17.96 -13.39
CA SER A 230 -19.03 18.28 -13.47
C SER A 230 -19.83 17.32 -14.38
N GLN A 231 -19.15 16.58 -15.25
CA GLN A 231 -19.76 15.62 -16.17
C GLN A 231 -19.57 14.17 -15.73
N ALA A 232 -18.70 13.93 -14.74
CA ALA A 232 -18.34 12.58 -14.33
C ALA A 232 -19.44 11.92 -13.49
N ASP A 233 -19.60 10.62 -13.65
CA ASP A 233 -20.40 9.76 -12.80
C ASP A 233 -19.55 9.19 -11.64
N LEU A 234 -18.27 8.92 -11.92
CA LEU A 234 -17.29 8.43 -10.97
C LEU A 234 -16.01 9.25 -11.07
N ILE A 235 -15.50 9.73 -9.94
CA ILE A 235 -14.19 10.39 -9.86
C ILE A 235 -13.28 9.57 -8.93
N ILE A 236 -12.09 9.21 -9.42
CA ILE A 236 -11.09 8.46 -8.65
C ILE A 236 -9.91 9.36 -8.35
N GLY A 237 -9.69 9.65 -7.07
CA GLY A 237 -8.53 10.39 -6.57
C GLY A 237 -7.32 9.44 -6.43
N ALA A 238 -6.29 9.66 -7.25
CA ALA A 238 -5.14 8.76 -7.38
C ALA A 238 -3.79 9.50 -7.36
N VAL A 239 -3.76 10.72 -6.80
CA VAL A 239 -2.53 11.50 -6.67
C VAL A 239 -1.88 11.18 -5.33
N LEU A 240 -0.67 10.67 -5.40
CA LEU A 240 0.19 10.37 -4.25
C LEU A 240 1.43 11.25 -4.35
N VAL A 241 1.77 11.96 -3.27
CA VAL A 241 3.01 12.72 -3.16
C VAL A 241 3.89 12.05 -2.11
N ALA A 242 5.08 11.60 -2.52
CA ALA A 242 5.99 10.91 -1.61
C ALA A 242 6.38 11.83 -0.43
N GLY A 243 6.08 11.39 0.80
CA GLY A 243 6.44 12.12 2.03
C GLY A 243 5.63 13.38 2.32
N ALA A 244 4.51 13.63 1.60
CA ALA A 244 3.66 14.80 1.82
C ALA A 244 2.18 14.44 1.74
N GLU A 245 1.32 15.32 2.23
CA GLU A 245 -0.13 15.20 2.04
C GLU A 245 -0.53 15.27 0.56
N ALA A 246 -1.58 14.55 0.20
CA ALA A 246 -2.16 14.63 -1.13
C ALA A 246 -2.77 16.04 -1.37
N PRO A 247 -2.57 16.64 -2.56
CA PRO A 247 -3.18 17.92 -2.87
C PRO A 247 -4.69 17.78 -2.98
N LYS A 248 -5.43 18.77 -2.49
CA LYS A 248 -6.90 18.83 -2.64
C LYS A 248 -7.25 19.23 -4.07
N LEU A 249 -7.78 18.29 -4.85
CA LEU A 249 -8.06 18.45 -6.28
C LEU A 249 -9.53 18.83 -6.56
N ILE A 250 -10.44 18.49 -5.64
CA ILE A 250 -11.84 18.88 -5.65
C ILE A 250 -12.12 19.57 -4.31
N SER A 251 -12.53 20.84 -4.35
CA SER A 251 -12.90 21.59 -3.15
C SER A 251 -14.33 21.28 -2.71
N LYS A 252 -14.67 21.68 -1.49
CA LYS A 252 -16.05 21.52 -0.98
C LYS A 252 -17.05 22.31 -1.82
N GLU A 253 -16.73 23.52 -2.24
CA GLU A 253 -17.61 24.33 -3.09
C GLU A 253 -17.88 23.66 -4.44
N GLN A 254 -16.88 22.95 -4.99
CA GLN A 254 -17.04 22.26 -6.26
C GLN A 254 -18.02 21.10 -6.20
N LEU A 255 -18.35 20.53 -5.02
CA LEU A 255 -19.36 19.47 -4.90
C LEU A 255 -20.71 19.91 -5.49
N SER A 256 -21.09 21.17 -5.32
CA SER A 256 -22.34 21.72 -5.86
C SER A 256 -22.41 21.73 -7.40
N THR A 257 -21.26 21.61 -8.07
CA THR A 257 -21.16 21.53 -9.54
C THR A 257 -21.21 20.10 -10.07
N LEU A 258 -21.07 19.12 -9.19
CA LEU A 258 -21.14 17.71 -9.55
C LEU A 258 -22.61 17.27 -9.68
N GLN A 259 -22.83 16.18 -10.39
CA GLN A 259 -24.16 15.63 -10.53
C GLN A 259 -24.53 14.84 -9.26
N SER A 260 -25.76 15.01 -8.76
CA SER A 260 -26.22 14.30 -7.56
C SER A 260 -26.05 12.78 -7.70
N GLY A 261 -25.51 12.14 -6.68
CA GLY A 261 -25.20 10.72 -6.64
C GLY A 261 -23.89 10.33 -7.37
N THR A 262 -23.08 11.31 -7.85
CA THR A 262 -21.71 11.07 -8.29
C THR A 262 -20.93 10.38 -7.18
N ALA A 263 -20.10 9.40 -7.52
CA ALA A 263 -19.25 8.69 -6.60
C ALA A 263 -17.82 9.25 -6.64
N LEU A 264 -17.27 9.57 -5.47
CA LEU A 264 -15.87 9.93 -5.26
C LEU A 264 -15.17 8.75 -4.57
N VAL A 265 -14.17 8.17 -5.21
CA VAL A 265 -13.31 7.12 -4.63
C VAL A 265 -11.93 7.71 -4.38
N ASP A 266 -11.57 7.88 -3.11
CA ASP A 266 -10.29 8.47 -2.73
C ASP A 266 -9.28 7.40 -2.33
N VAL A 267 -8.39 7.04 -3.25
CA VAL A 267 -7.35 6.05 -3.01
C VAL A 267 -6.17 6.64 -2.23
N ALA A 268 -6.04 7.96 -2.22
CA ALA A 268 -4.98 8.66 -1.49
C ALA A 268 -5.35 8.99 -0.03
N ILE A 269 -6.42 8.39 0.49
CA ILE A 269 -6.96 8.70 1.82
C ILE A 269 -5.93 8.52 2.94
N ASP A 270 -5.04 7.54 2.84
CA ASP A 270 -3.96 7.30 3.80
C ASP A 270 -2.96 8.48 3.90
N GLN A 271 -2.99 9.40 2.91
CA GLN A 271 -2.20 10.63 2.86
C GLN A 271 -3.09 11.89 2.92
N GLY A 272 -4.20 11.82 3.64
CA GLY A 272 -5.12 12.94 3.83
C GLY A 272 -6.16 13.11 2.71
N GLY A 273 -6.10 12.34 1.64
CA GLY A 273 -7.06 12.31 0.54
C GLY A 273 -6.94 13.44 -0.47
N CYS A 274 -7.39 13.19 -1.70
CA CYS A 274 -7.37 14.12 -2.83
C CYS A 274 -8.58 15.10 -2.85
N PHE A 275 -9.62 14.86 -2.06
CA PHE A 275 -10.78 15.73 -2.00
C PHE A 275 -10.83 16.44 -0.66
N GLU A 276 -11.26 17.69 -0.65
CA GLU A 276 -11.33 18.48 0.59
C GLU A 276 -12.30 17.86 1.61
N THR A 277 -13.33 17.19 1.11
CA THR A 277 -14.35 16.50 1.91
C THR A 277 -14.01 15.05 2.25
N SER A 278 -12.84 14.56 1.86
CA SER A 278 -12.40 13.20 2.20
C SER A 278 -12.15 13.04 3.69
N ARG A 279 -12.71 11.99 4.26
CA ARG A 279 -12.40 11.48 5.59
C ARG A 279 -12.26 9.95 5.55
N ALA A 280 -11.31 9.42 6.27
CA ALA A 280 -11.07 7.98 6.28
C ALA A 280 -12.32 7.20 6.75
N THR A 281 -12.62 6.13 6.03
CA THR A 281 -13.67 5.16 6.35
C THR A 281 -13.06 3.76 6.51
N THR A 282 -13.88 2.79 6.89
CA THR A 282 -13.47 1.41 7.11
C THR A 282 -14.20 0.46 6.15
N HIS A 283 -13.73 -0.77 6.02
CA HIS A 283 -14.43 -1.79 5.24
C HIS A 283 -15.82 -2.16 5.81
N ALA A 284 -16.07 -1.90 7.10
CA ALA A 284 -17.37 -2.15 7.75
C ALA A 284 -18.38 -1.02 7.45
N ASP A 285 -17.91 0.23 7.32
CA ASP A 285 -18.72 1.41 7.00
C ASP A 285 -17.98 2.20 5.92
N PRO A 286 -18.08 1.77 4.63
CA PRO A 286 -17.14 2.21 3.59
C PRO A 286 -17.51 3.53 2.92
N ILE A 287 -18.77 3.97 3.02
CA ILE A 287 -19.27 5.14 2.27
C ILE A 287 -19.98 6.15 3.18
N TYR A 288 -20.01 7.40 2.74
CA TYR A 288 -20.82 8.45 3.33
C TYR A 288 -21.25 9.45 2.24
N GLU A 289 -22.27 10.26 2.55
CA GLU A 289 -22.78 11.30 1.66
C GLU A 289 -22.44 12.68 2.20
N ILE A 290 -22.05 13.60 1.30
CA ILE A 290 -21.97 15.03 1.55
C ILE A 290 -22.58 15.77 0.36
N ASP A 291 -23.58 16.62 0.60
CA ASP A 291 -24.25 17.45 -0.41
C ASP A 291 -24.74 16.64 -1.64
N GLY A 292 -25.25 15.44 -1.41
CA GLY A 292 -25.74 14.55 -2.47
C GLY A 292 -24.63 13.81 -3.24
N ILE A 293 -23.38 13.89 -2.82
CA ILE A 293 -22.21 13.22 -3.43
C ILE A 293 -21.72 12.09 -2.55
N MET A 294 -21.59 10.91 -3.12
CA MET A 294 -21.16 9.70 -2.41
C MET A 294 -19.65 9.63 -2.32
N HIS A 295 -19.13 9.36 -1.15
CA HIS A 295 -17.70 9.21 -0.89
C HIS A 295 -17.37 7.78 -0.46
N TYR A 296 -16.38 7.16 -1.09
CA TYR A 296 -15.72 5.93 -0.69
C TYR A 296 -14.26 6.25 -0.39
N CYS A 297 -13.89 6.24 0.89
CA CYS A 297 -12.58 6.67 1.37
C CYS A 297 -11.98 5.63 2.34
N VAL A 298 -12.10 4.35 2.00
CA VAL A 298 -11.63 3.26 2.86
C VAL A 298 -10.10 3.26 2.92
N ALA A 299 -9.57 3.43 4.13
CA ALA A 299 -8.16 3.24 4.39
C ALA A 299 -7.77 1.76 4.20
N ASN A 300 -6.56 1.52 3.69
CA ASN A 300 -6.07 0.16 3.45
C ASN A 300 -6.96 -0.66 2.47
N MET A 301 -7.39 -0.05 1.37
CA MET A 301 -8.17 -0.75 0.32
C MET A 301 -7.61 -2.14 -0.08
N PRO A 302 -6.28 -2.36 -0.21
CA PRO A 302 -5.73 -3.67 -0.55
C PRO A 302 -6.07 -4.78 0.44
N GLY A 303 -6.35 -4.45 1.71
CA GLY A 303 -6.76 -5.41 2.74
C GLY A 303 -8.06 -6.14 2.39
N ALA A 304 -8.98 -5.51 1.65
CA ALA A 304 -10.24 -6.13 1.21
C ALA A 304 -10.04 -7.36 0.30
N VAL A 305 -8.93 -7.43 -0.42
CA VAL A 305 -8.60 -8.52 -1.35
C VAL A 305 -7.31 -9.22 -0.92
N ALA A 306 -7.33 -9.69 0.32
CA ALA A 306 -6.15 -10.17 1.04
C ALA A 306 -5.35 -11.24 0.28
N ARG A 307 -6.01 -12.18 -0.42
CA ARG A 307 -5.31 -13.21 -1.21
C ARG A 307 -4.48 -12.61 -2.33
N THR A 308 -5.09 -11.75 -3.17
CA THR A 308 -4.37 -11.07 -4.26
C THR A 308 -3.24 -10.20 -3.71
N SER A 309 -3.52 -9.43 -2.66
CA SER A 309 -2.56 -8.54 -2.03
C SER A 309 -1.38 -9.28 -1.41
N THR A 310 -1.63 -10.40 -0.73
CA THR A 310 -0.58 -11.26 -0.16
C THR A 310 0.33 -11.82 -1.25
N LEU A 311 -0.24 -12.36 -2.32
CA LEU A 311 0.55 -12.90 -3.43
C LEU A 311 1.37 -11.81 -4.13
N ALA A 312 0.75 -10.65 -4.41
CA ALA A 312 1.44 -9.54 -5.06
C ALA A 312 2.59 -8.97 -4.21
N LEU A 313 2.33 -8.76 -2.92
CA LEU A 313 3.35 -8.29 -1.97
C LEU A 313 4.45 -9.34 -1.78
N GLY A 314 4.07 -10.60 -1.57
CA GLY A 314 5.02 -11.69 -1.39
C GLY A 314 5.98 -11.86 -2.57
N ASN A 315 5.50 -11.73 -3.80
CA ASN A 315 6.37 -11.76 -4.99
C ASN A 315 7.37 -10.60 -5.00
N ALA A 316 6.98 -9.43 -4.54
CA ALA A 316 7.87 -8.26 -4.50
C ALA A 316 8.86 -8.31 -3.34
N THR A 317 8.45 -8.80 -2.17
CA THR A 317 9.28 -8.81 -0.95
C THR A 317 10.25 -10.00 -0.91
N LEU A 318 9.90 -11.14 -1.52
CA LEU A 318 10.68 -12.38 -1.44
C LEU A 318 12.16 -12.23 -1.83
N PRO A 319 12.55 -11.53 -2.92
CA PRO A 319 13.96 -11.34 -3.24
C PRO A 319 14.76 -10.63 -2.15
N PHE A 320 14.12 -9.66 -1.48
CA PHE A 320 14.72 -8.92 -0.37
C PHE A 320 14.80 -9.77 0.90
N ILE A 321 13.73 -10.53 1.21
CA ILE A 321 13.70 -11.46 2.35
C ILE A 321 14.82 -12.50 2.20
N ILE A 322 14.98 -13.07 1.02
CA ILE A 322 16.07 -14.01 0.71
C ILE A 322 17.44 -13.35 0.90
N SER A 323 17.63 -12.15 0.36
CA SER A 323 18.91 -11.44 0.51
C SER A 323 19.24 -11.15 1.98
N LEU A 324 18.25 -10.73 2.76
CA LEU A 324 18.37 -10.49 4.20
C LEU A 324 18.65 -11.79 4.97
N ALA A 325 17.98 -12.87 4.61
CA ALA A 325 18.15 -14.17 5.26
C ALA A 325 19.53 -14.79 4.97
N ASP A 326 19.97 -14.76 3.70
CA ASP A 326 21.24 -15.36 3.24
C ASP A 326 22.46 -14.59 3.79
N LYS A 327 22.40 -13.26 3.79
CA LYS A 327 23.57 -12.39 4.02
C LYS A 327 23.58 -11.67 5.38
N GLY A 328 22.44 -11.63 6.07
CA GLY A 328 22.22 -10.68 7.16
C GLY A 328 21.99 -9.25 6.63
N TRP A 329 21.37 -8.39 7.46
CA TRP A 329 20.95 -7.06 7.00
C TRP A 329 22.12 -6.14 6.61
N ILE A 330 23.26 -6.22 7.33
CA ILE A 330 24.45 -5.38 7.05
C ILE A 330 24.95 -5.64 5.63
N LYS A 331 25.24 -6.90 5.31
CA LYS A 331 25.75 -7.28 3.99
C LYS A 331 24.72 -7.08 2.89
N ALA A 332 23.45 -7.39 3.14
CA ALA A 332 22.37 -7.18 2.18
C ALA A 332 22.20 -5.69 1.84
N CYS A 333 22.23 -4.80 2.84
CA CYS A 333 22.19 -3.36 2.64
C CYS A 333 23.46 -2.80 2.00
N SER A 334 24.65 -3.34 2.35
CA SER A 334 25.91 -2.95 1.71
C SER A 334 25.91 -3.27 0.21
N ASP A 335 25.39 -4.44 -0.17
CA ASP A 335 25.31 -4.87 -1.57
C ASP A 335 24.21 -4.14 -2.36
N ASN A 336 23.19 -3.62 -1.67
CA ASN A 336 22.03 -2.98 -2.29
C ASN A 336 21.69 -1.65 -1.61
N PRO A 337 22.12 -0.51 -2.20
CA PRO A 337 21.83 0.82 -1.66
C PRO A 337 20.34 1.14 -1.63
N HIS A 338 19.55 0.50 -2.47
CA HIS A 338 18.09 0.68 -2.52
C HIS A 338 17.42 0.00 -1.32
N LEU A 339 17.88 -1.18 -0.93
CA LEU A 339 17.45 -1.83 0.32
C LEU A 339 17.91 -1.03 1.54
N PHE A 340 19.12 -0.46 1.50
CA PHE A 340 19.62 0.42 2.57
C PHE A 340 18.76 1.67 2.77
N ASN A 341 18.10 2.18 1.72
CA ASN A 341 17.13 3.26 1.87
C ASN A 341 15.91 2.86 2.71
N GLY A 342 15.62 1.55 2.78
CA GLY A 342 14.61 1.00 3.66
C GLY A 342 14.92 1.03 5.15
N LEU A 343 16.18 1.23 5.55
CA LEU A 343 16.57 1.27 6.95
C LEU A 343 15.97 2.49 7.65
N ASN A 344 15.08 2.26 8.61
CA ASN A 344 14.37 3.32 9.33
C ASN A 344 14.78 3.41 10.80
N VAL A 345 15.06 2.27 11.46
CA VAL A 345 15.54 2.24 12.86
C VAL A 345 16.69 1.25 12.98
N HIS A 346 17.72 1.60 13.71
CA HIS A 346 18.83 0.72 14.03
C HIS A 346 19.54 1.16 15.30
N ASP A 347 19.87 0.20 16.16
CA ASP A 347 20.68 0.40 17.38
C ASP A 347 20.18 1.57 18.26
N GLY A 348 18.88 1.59 18.54
CA GLY A 348 18.25 2.61 19.36
C GLY A 348 18.20 4.01 18.72
N LYS A 349 18.30 4.12 17.39
CA LYS A 349 18.29 5.38 16.66
C LYS A 349 17.35 5.34 15.47
N LEU A 350 16.68 6.47 15.25
CA LEU A 350 15.96 6.70 14.00
C LEU A 350 16.99 7.02 12.89
N THR A 351 16.84 6.40 11.72
CA THR A 351 17.81 6.53 10.63
C THR A 351 17.23 7.20 9.37
N TYR A 352 15.90 7.35 9.27
CA TYR A 352 15.24 7.91 8.12
C TYR A 352 14.88 9.39 8.34
N SER A 353 15.55 10.29 7.60
CA SER A 353 15.49 11.73 7.81
C SER A 353 14.08 12.33 7.73
N ALA A 354 13.26 11.91 6.75
CA ALA A 354 11.93 12.46 6.59
C ALA A 354 11.00 12.17 7.80
N VAL A 355 11.18 11.03 8.47
CA VAL A 355 10.48 10.73 9.73
C VAL A 355 11.02 11.60 10.86
N GLY A 356 12.34 11.79 10.93
CA GLY A 356 12.98 12.66 11.92
C GLY A 356 12.51 14.11 11.81
N GLU A 357 12.45 14.64 10.59
CA GLU A 357 11.93 15.98 10.32
C GLU A 357 10.46 16.12 10.74
N ALA A 358 9.62 15.12 10.41
CA ALA A 358 8.20 15.14 10.75
C ALA A 358 7.93 15.09 12.26
N LEU A 359 8.78 14.37 13.03
CA LEU A 359 8.60 14.15 14.46
C LEU A 359 9.51 15.01 15.34
N GLY A 360 10.43 15.78 14.77
CA GLY A 360 11.43 16.54 15.51
C GLY A 360 12.45 15.65 16.23
N ILE A 361 12.73 14.46 15.70
CA ILE A 361 13.69 13.49 16.26
C ILE A 361 15.00 13.56 15.47
N GLU A 362 16.13 13.62 16.17
CA GLU A 362 17.45 13.55 15.55
C GLU A 362 17.66 12.18 14.89
N THR A 363 18.18 12.19 13.66
CA THR A 363 18.43 10.98 12.90
C THR A 363 19.93 10.69 12.77
N ALA A 364 20.29 9.41 12.85
CA ALA A 364 21.67 8.94 12.71
C ALA A 364 21.74 7.72 11.80
N LYS A 365 21.72 7.96 10.49
CA LYS A 365 21.85 6.87 9.50
C LYS A 365 23.32 6.42 9.42
N PRO A 366 23.59 5.11 9.50
CA PRO A 366 24.95 4.58 9.27
C PRO A 366 25.47 4.99 7.87
N ASP A 367 26.78 5.22 7.76
CA ASP A 367 27.38 5.42 6.44
C ASP A 367 27.32 4.10 5.65
N HIS A 368 26.69 4.14 4.48
CA HIS A 368 26.56 2.97 3.60
C HIS A 368 27.93 2.35 3.24
N LYS A 369 28.96 3.20 3.05
CA LYS A 369 30.33 2.72 2.78
C LYS A 369 30.96 2.05 3.99
N ALA A 370 30.66 2.52 5.20
CA ALA A 370 31.17 1.89 6.42
C ALA A 370 30.59 0.48 6.65
N LEU A 371 29.37 0.19 6.17
CA LEU A 371 28.81 -1.15 6.23
C LEU A 371 29.63 -2.20 5.47
N SER A 372 30.34 -1.80 4.42
CA SER A 372 31.19 -2.71 3.65
C SER A 372 32.50 -3.12 4.36
N VAL A 373 32.87 -2.40 5.44
CA VAL A 373 34.11 -2.64 6.21
C VAL A 373 33.85 -3.53 7.43
N LEU A 374 32.59 -3.73 7.80
CA LEU A 374 32.17 -4.52 8.96
C LEU A 374 32.03 -6.04 8.68
N HIS A 375 32.63 -6.50 7.56
CA HIS A 375 32.62 -7.92 7.13
C HIS A 375 34.01 -8.52 7.03
#